data_4346fde1adb0a074d110a74e650b54d7
#
_entry.id   4346fde1adb0a074d110a74e650b54d7
#
_cell.length_a   1.000
_cell.length_b   1.000
_cell.length_c   1.000
_cell.angle_alpha   90.00
_cell.angle_beta   90.00
_cell.angle_gamma   90.00
#
_symmetry.space_group_name_H-M   'P 1'
#
loop_
_entity.id
_entity.type
_entity.pdbx_description
1 polymer ?
#
loop_
_entity_poly.entity_id
_entity_poly.type
_entity_poly.pdbx_seq_one_letter_code
_entity_poly.pdbx_strand_id
1 'polypeptide(L)'
;MEKKKKEEKKEGKILEKVKIGYQDVVIERETSTFSKQTDSYGEYDHRKNIISIQTELSDLDEANTLLHEILHGIAYINSLTVGGMPLDKEEKEEIVINQITNGLMQVFRDNKWLLDFLKEKTK
;
A
#
# COMPACT_ATOMS: atom_id res chain seq x y z
N MET A 1 -12.01 -28.83 10.64
CA MET A 1 -11.67 -28.57 9.88
C MET A 1 -11.43 -28.02 9.27
N GLU A 2 -11.52 -27.96 9.33
CA GLU A 2 -11.20 -27.58 8.42
C GLU A 2 -10.98 -26.72 7.92
N LYS A 3 -11.34 -26.83 8.50
CA LYS A 3 -11.07 -26.09 7.77
C LYS A 3 -10.45 -25.22 7.70
N LYS A 4 -10.24 -25.41 8.32
CA LYS A 4 -9.55 -24.67 7.85
C LYS A 4 -8.77 -24.28 7.40
N LYS A 5 -8.68 -24.73 7.51
CA LYS A 5 -7.88 -24.48 6.63
C LYS A 5 -7.62 -23.96 5.92
N LYS A 6 -7.98 -24.23 6.15
CA LYS A 6 -7.63 -23.82 5.12
C LYS A 6 -7.28 -22.85 4.92
N GLU A 7 -7.30 -22.91 5.35
CA GLU A 7 -6.97 -22.08 4.85
C GLU A 7 -6.22 -21.36 4.61
N GLU A 8 -6.11 -21.72 4.90
CA GLU A 8 -5.51 -21.23 4.33
C GLU A 8 -4.98 -20.77 3.75
N LYS A 9 -5.05 -21.10 3.85
CA LYS A 9 -4.58 -20.90 3.00
C LYS A 9 -4.44 -20.32 2.38
N LYS A 10 -4.59 -20.36 2.27
CA LYS A 10 -4.56 -19.82 1.64
C LYS A 10 -3.89 -19.02 1.34
N GLU A 11 -3.30 -19.08 1.32
CA GLU A 11 -2.63 -18.41 1.05
C GLU A 11 -2.25 -17.13 0.50
N GLY A 12 -1.19 -16.66 -0.10
CA GLY A 12 -1.16 -15.39 -0.69
C GLY A 12 -2.45 -15.02 -1.38
N LYS A 13 -3.40 -14.68 -0.66
CA LYS A 13 -4.73 -14.44 -1.16
C LYS A 13 -5.19 -13.05 -0.88
N ILE A 14 -6.30 -12.70 -1.51
CA ILE A 14 -6.94 -11.42 -1.26
C ILE A 14 -7.44 -11.40 0.16
N LEU A 15 -7.08 -10.39 0.86
CA LEU A 15 -7.47 -10.27 2.24
C LEU A 15 -8.33 -9.07 2.49
N GLU A 16 -8.04 -7.98 1.79
CA GLU A 16 -8.65 -6.71 2.14
C GLU A 16 -8.81 -5.86 0.91
N LYS A 17 -9.62 -4.84 1.07
CA LYS A 17 -9.74 -3.78 0.07
C LYS A 17 -9.50 -2.46 0.75
N VAL A 18 -8.94 -1.52 0.02
CA VAL A 18 -8.82 -0.15 0.49
C VAL A 18 -9.46 0.75 -0.55
N LYS A 19 -10.29 1.66 -0.09
CA LYS A 19 -10.95 2.60 -1.00
C LYS A 19 -10.06 3.82 -1.17
N ILE A 20 -9.67 4.09 -2.41
CA ILE A 20 -8.85 5.26 -2.74
C ILE A 20 -9.65 6.07 -3.75
N GLY A 21 -10.09 7.25 -3.31
CA GLY A 21 -11.03 8.00 -4.10
C GLY A 21 -12.32 7.19 -4.27
N TYR A 22 -12.71 6.96 -5.51
CA TYR A 22 -13.92 6.19 -5.79
C TYR A 22 -13.60 4.72 -6.14
N GLN A 23 -12.32 4.33 -6.09
CA GLN A 23 -11.90 3.00 -6.49
C GLN A 23 -11.73 2.08 -5.28
N ASP A 24 -12.21 0.85 -5.43
CA ASP A 24 -11.92 -0.21 -4.47
C ASP A 24 -10.67 -0.93 -4.96
N VAL A 25 -9.59 -0.80 -4.20
CA VAL A 25 -8.31 -1.40 -4.56
C VAL A 25 -8.12 -2.65 -3.71
N VAL A 26 -7.89 -3.77 -4.37
CA VAL A 26 -7.71 -5.06 -3.70
C VAL A 26 -6.27 -5.20 -3.25
N ILE A 27 -6.07 -5.68 -2.03
CA ILE A 27 -4.73 -5.94 -1.51
C ILE A 27 -4.46 -7.43 -1.58
N GLU A 28 -3.41 -7.82 -2.31
CA GLU A 28 -3.02 -9.21 -2.49
C GLU A 28 -1.65 -9.46 -1.87
N ARG A 29 -1.48 -10.65 -1.32
CA ARG A 29 -0.19 -11.06 -0.80
C ARG A 29 0.51 -11.93 -1.84
N GLU A 30 1.80 -11.67 -2.07
CA GLU A 30 2.59 -12.41 -3.02
C GLU A 30 3.72 -13.12 -2.30
N THR A 31 4.22 -14.20 -2.90
CA THR A 31 5.30 -14.97 -2.28
C THR A 31 6.62 -14.19 -2.33
N SER A 32 7.62 -14.70 -1.65
CA SER A 32 8.94 -14.06 -1.64
C SER A 32 9.57 -13.99 -3.04
N THR A 33 9.10 -14.81 -3.99
CA THR A 33 9.56 -14.71 -5.37
C THR A 33 9.22 -13.37 -5.99
N PHE A 34 8.20 -12.72 -5.48
CA PHE A 34 7.74 -11.44 -5.99
C PHE A 34 8.87 -10.40 -6.01
N SER A 35 9.58 -10.26 -4.89
CA SER A 35 10.64 -9.25 -4.83
C SER A 35 11.82 -9.59 -5.72
N LYS A 36 12.04 -10.87 -6.01
CA LYS A 36 13.09 -11.26 -6.93
C LYS A 36 12.75 -10.85 -8.36
N GLN A 37 11.48 -10.86 -8.71
CA GLN A 37 11.04 -10.51 -10.05
C GLN A 37 10.89 -9.00 -10.23
N THR A 38 10.41 -8.31 -9.20
CA THR A 38 10.08 -6.89 -9.29
C THR A 38 11.10 -5.99 -8.63
N ASP A 39 12.01 -6.58 -7.85
CA ASP A 39 13.03 -5.86 -7.09
C ASP A 39 12.40 -4.85 -6.12
N SER A 40 11.25 -5.20 -5.58
CA SER A 40 10.55 -4.36 -4.61
C SER A 40 9.68 -5.23 -3.73
N TYR A 41 9.23 -4.67 -2.60
CA TYR A 41 8.36 -5.38 -1.68
C TYR A 41 6.89 -5.23 -2.03
N GLY A 42 6.54 -4.26 -2.84
CA GLY A 42 5.15 -4.04 -3.19
C GLY A 42 5.01 -3.31 -4.51
N GLU A 43 3.78 -3.28 -5.01
CA GLU A 43 3.48 -2.68 -6.29
C GLU A 43 2.03 -2.25 -6.33
N TYR A 44 1.76 -1.08 -6.91
CA TYR A 44 0.40 -0.63 -7.18
C TYR A 44 0.16 -0.69 -8.70
N ASP A 45 -0.87 -1.42 -9.09
CA ASP A 45 -1.25 -1.56 -10.50
C ASP A 45 -2.59 -0.85 -10.69
N HIS A 46 -2.55 0.34 -11.26
CA HIS A 46 -3.77 1.15 -11.41
C HIS A 46 -4.73 0.59 -12.45
N ARG A 47 -4.22 -0.20 -13.38
CA ARG A 47 -5.09 -0.79 -14.41
C ARG A 47 -5.98 -1.88 -13.84
N LYS A 48 -5.45 -2.63 -12.88
CA LYS A 48 -6.18 -3.74 -12.26
C LYS A 48 -6.77 -3.36 -10.91
N ASN A 49 -6.41 -2.20 -10.37
CA ASN A 49 -6.82 -1.76 -9.03
C ASN A 49 -6.37 -2.77 -7.98
N ILE A 50 -5.09 -3.12 -8.03
CA ILE A 50 -4.50 -4.09 -7.11
C ILE A 50 -3.24 -3.51 -6.50
N ILE A 51 -3.10 -3.71 -5.20
CA ILE A 51 -1.84 -3.50 -4.49
C ILE A 51 -1.33 -4.88 -4.11
N SER A 52 -0.12 -5.21 -4.58
CA SER A 52 0.53 -6.47 -4.26
C SER A 52 1.59 -6.22 -3.20
N ILE A 53 1.65 -7.06 -2.17
CA ILE A 53 2.63 -6.94 -1.10
C ILE A 53 3.26 -8.30 -0.88
N GLN A 54 4.58 -8.33 -0.76
CA GLN A 54 5.30 -9.56 -0.49
C GLN A 54 4.94 -10.09 0.89
N THR A 55 4.80 -11.40 1.00
CA THR A 55 4.61 -12.06 2.30
C THR A 55 5.93 -12.10 3.07
N GLU A 56 5.84 -12.40 4.35
CA GLU A 56 7.01 -12.66 5.20
C GLU A 56 7.89 -11.44 5.43
N LEU A 57 7.31 -10.27 5.34
CA LEU A 57 8.00 -9.05 5.73
C LEU A 57 7.86 -8.84 7.24
N SER A 58 8.78 -8.09 7.83
CA SER A 58 8.60 -7.64 9.20
C SER A 58 7.34 -6.76 9.27
N ASP A 59 6.79 -6.62 10.47
CA ASP A 59 5.62 -5.76 10.65
C ASP A 59 5.87 -4.35 10.15
N LEU A 60 7.03 -3.82 10.43
CA LEU A 60 7.38 -2.47 10.01
C LEU A 60 7.46 -2.36 8.50
N ASP A 61 8.11 -3.32 7.86
CA ASP A 61 8.25 -3.31 6.40
C ASP A 61 6.89 -3.51 5.73
N GLU A 62 6.05 -4.37 6.30
CA GLU A 62 4.72 -4.58 5.74
C GLU A 62 3.89 -3.30 5.81
N ALA A 63 3.90 -2.64 6.96
CA ALA A 63 3.14 -1.40 7.14
C ALA A 63 3.66 -0.30 6.22
N ASN A 64 4.98 -0.17 6.14
CA ASN A 64 5.59 0.85 5.28
C ASN A 64 5.25 0.59 3.82
N THR A 65 5.35 -0.66 3.40
CA THR A 65 5.07 -1.03 2.00
C THR A 65 3.62 -0.75 1.64
N LEU A 66 2.69 -1.13 2.52
CA LEU A 66 1.28 -0.90 2.23
C LEU A 66 0.98 0.60 2.12
N LEU A 67 1.47 1.39 3.06
CA LEU A 67 1.23 2.82 3.03
C LEU A 67 1.86 3.45 1.78
N HIS A 68 3.06 3.01 1.42
CA HIS A 68 3.74 3.48 0.21
C HIS A 68 2.88 3.27 -1.03
N GLU A 69 2.32 2.07 -1.19
CA GLU A 69 1.51 1.77 -2.37
C GLU A 69 0.18 2.52 -2.34
N ILE A 70 -0.40 2.71 -1.16
CA ILE A 70 -1.61 3.52 -1.05
C ILE A 70 -1.34 4.96 -1.50
N LEU A 71 -0.19 5.50 -1.13
CA LEU A 71 0.16 6.87 -1.53
C LEU A 71 0.35 6.98 -3.04
N HIS A 72 0.92 5.94 -3.69
CA HIS A 72 0.95 5.93 -5.15
C HIS A 72 -0.47 5.97 -5.71
N GLY A 73 -1.38 5.22 -5.11
CA GLY A 73 -2.78 5.22 -5.54
C GLY A 73 -3.44 6.58 -5.38
N ILE A 74 -3.14 7.26 -4.27
CA ILE A 74 -3.69 8.59 -4.02
C ILE A 74 -3.15 9.56 -5.08
N ALA A 75 -1.87 9.49 -5.38
CA ALA A 75 -1.27 10.35 -6.40
C ALA A 75 -1.93 10.13 -7.76
N TYR A 76 -2.16 8.87 -8.12
CA TYR A 76 -2.78 8.53 -9.39
C TYR A 76 -4.22 9.06 -9.45
N ILE A 77 -5.02 8.78 -8.43
CA ILE A 77 -6.44 9.16 -8.41
C ILE A 77 -6.61 10.68 -8.45
N ASN A 78 -5.67 11.41 -7.87
CA ASN A 78 -5.73 12.87 -7.86
C ASN A 78 -5.01 13.49 -9.04
N SER A 79 -4.67 12.71 -10.05
CA SER A 79 -4.07 13.16 -11.31
C SER A 79 -2.73 13.86 -11.13
N LEU A 80 -2.01 13.53 -10.07
CA LEU A 80 -0.71 14.15 -9.82
C LEU A 80 0.37 13.61 -10.76
N THR A 81 0.11 12.48 -11.42
CA THR A 81 1.10 11.80 -12.26
C THR A 81 0.90 12.05 -13.75
N VAL A 82 -0.13 12.81 -14.13
CA VAL A 82 -0.34 13.10 -15.57
C VAL A 82 0.65 14.16 -16.03
N GLY A 83 0.87 14.20 -17.35
CA GLY A 83 1.85 15.11 -17.92
C GLY A 83 1.65 16.56 -17.50
N GLY A 84 2.72 17.20 -17.06
CA GLY A 84 2.68 18.57 -16.60
C GLY A 84 2.39 18.75 -15.13
N MET A 85 2.01 17.67 -14.43
CA MET A 85 1.74 17.73 -13.01
C MET A 85 3.02 17.43 -12.21
N PRO A 86 3.02 17.77 -10.90
CA PRO A 86 4.26 17.67 -10.10
C PRO A 86 4.92 16.30 -10.09
N LEU A 87 4.15 15.22 -10.21
CA LEU A 87 4.69 13.87 -10.15
C LEU A 87 4.61 13.17 -11.50
N ASP A 88 4.77 13.91 -12.59
CA ASP A 88 4.64 13.37 -13.93
C ASP A 88 5.84 12.52 -14.35
N LYS A 89 6.95 12.56 -13.61
CA LYS A 89 8.11 11.72 -13.85
C LYS A 89 8.17 10.63 -12.80
N GLU A 90 8.42 9.42 -13.24
CA GLU A 90 8.42 8.27 -12.35
C GLU A 90 9.41 8.42 -11.20
N GLU A 91 10.62 8.93 -11.49
CA GLU A 91 11.60 9.08 -10.42
C GLU A 91 11.21 10.18 -9.43
N LYS A 92 10.51 11.21 -9.87
CA LYS A 92 10.02 12.25 -8.95
C LYS A 92 8.94 11.68 -8.03
N GLU A 93 8.02 10.94 -8.63
CA GLU A 93 6.95 10.31 -7.86
C GLU A 93 7.53 9.40 -6.79
N GLU A 94 8.50 8.56 -7.16
CA GLU A 94 9.08 7.61 -6.23
C GLU A 94 9.78 8.32 -5.07
N ILE A 95 10.52 9.38 -5.35
CA ILE A 95 11.20 10.14 -4.29
C ILE A 95 10.18 10.74 -3.33
N VAL A 96 9.16 11.41 -3.85
CA VAL A 96 8.17 12.06 -3.01
C VAL A 96 7.40 11.03 -2.19
N ILE A 97 6.95 9.95 -2.82
CA ILE A 97 6.19 8.93 -2.12
C ILE A 97 7.04 8.29 -1.02
N ASN A 98 8.31 7.97 -1.31
CA ASN A 98 9.19 7.40 -0.29
C ASN A 98 9.33 8.31 0.91
N GLN A 99 9.59 9.60 0.67
CA GLN A 99 9.83 10.53 1.77
C GLN A 99 8.56 10.76 2.59
N ILE A 100 7.42 10.91 1.92
CA ILE A 100 6.16 11.10 2.63
C ILE A 100 5.79 9.85 3.43
N THR A 101 5.98 8.66 2.84
CA THR A 101 5.68 7.41 3.55
C THR A 101 6.51 7.32 4.83
N ASN A 102 7.81 7.56 4.72
CA ASN A 102 8.68 7.46 5.88
C ASN A 102 8.31 8.48 6.96
N GLY A 103 7.95 9.69 6.53
CA GLY A 103 7.53 10.72 7.46
C GLY A 103 6.23 10.36 8.17
N LEU A 104 5.25 9.86 7.42
CA LEU A 104 3.97 9.47 8.01
C LEU A 104 4.13 8.29 8.97
N MET A 105 4.96 7.32 8.60
CA MET A 105 5.21 6.18 9.50
C MET A 105 5.76 6.66 10.85
N GLN A 106 6.69 7.60 10.81
CA GLN A 106 7.26 8.16 12.03
C GLN A 106 6.20 8.91 12.84
N VAL A 107 5.41 9.75 12.16
CA VAL A 107 4.38 10.54 12.84
C VAL A 107 3.36 9.61 13.52
N PHE A 108 2.89 8.60 12.80
CA PHE A 108 1.89 7.68 13.36
C PHE A 108 2.47 6.83 14.49
N ARG A 109 3.72 6.40 14.35
CA ARG A 109 4.36 5.60 15.39
C ARG A 109 4.53 6.39 16.69
N ASP A 110 4.95 7.62 16.56
CA ASP A 110 5.29 8.43 17.72
C ASP A 110 4.11 9.23 18.28
N ASN A 111 2.98 9.19 17.60
CA ASN A 111 1.78 9.93 18.02
C ASN A 111 0.56 9.02 17.88
N LYS A 112 0.49 8.00 18.74
CA LYS A 112 -0.57 6.99 18.64
C LYS A 112 -1.97 7.59 18.71
N TRP A 113 -2.13 8.66 19.46
CA TRP A 113 -3.43 9.32 19.61
C TRP A 113 -3.95 9.87 18.29
N LEU A 114 -3.06 10.16 17.34
CA LEU A 114 -3.45 10.84 16.10
C LEU A 114 -4.36 9.97 15.24
N LEU A 115 -4.03 8.70 15.07
CA LEU A 115 -4.87 7.80 14.29
C LEU A 115 -6.24 7.63 14.92
N ASP A 116 -6.31 7.53 16.26
CA ASP A 116 -7.57 7.45 16.96
C ASP A 116 -8.38 8.71 16.76
N PHE A 117 -7.72 9.85 16.83
CA PHE A 117 -8.37 11.14 16.63
C PHE A 117 -8.96 11.24 15.22
N LEU A 118 -8.18 10.89 14.22
CA LEU A 118 -8.64 10.96 12.82
C LEU A 118 -9.83 10.01 12.61
N LYS A 119 -9.72 8.81 13.15
CA LYS A 119 -10.80 7.84 13.04
C LYS A 119 -12.09 8.37 13.65
N GLU A 120 -11.98 8.95 14.82
CA GLU A 120 -13.14 9.47 15.53
C GLU A 120 -13.77 10.65 14.80
N LYS A 121 -12.95 11.54 14.25
CA LYS A 121 -13.43 12.79 13.66
C LYS A 121 -13.90 12.64 12.21
N THR A 122 -13.62 11.51 11.58
CA THR A 122 -13.97 11.30 10.16
C THR A 122 -15.06 10.24 9.97
N LYS A 123 -15.75 9.87 11.03
CA LYS A 123 -16.81 8.87 10.87
C LYS A 123 -18.10 9.49 10.29
#